data_02934115e4fed4d95610eace230a4cae
#
_entry.id   02934115e4fed4d95610eace230a4cae
#
_cell.length_a   1.000
_cell.length_b   1.000
_cell.length_c   1.000
_cell.angle_alpha   90.00
_cell.angle_beta   90.00
_cell.angle_gamma   90.00
#
_symmetry.space_group_name_H-M   'P 1'
#
loop_
_entity.id
_entity.type
_entity.pdbx_description
1 polymer ?
#
loop_
_entity_poly.entity_id
_entity_poly.type
_entity_poly.pdbx_seq_one_letter_code
_entity_poly.pdbx_strand_id
1 'polypeptide(L)'
;MKTDASARVKQTKGGNKMRTYLYCEAGFVEKAQWLPNSWVNVVCPNNDDFEFLTQTLNVPESFLNDIADTDERPRTDTEGNWLLTILRIPVQIAQNSTLPFSTVPIGIITNNEIIVSVCYHNTDLLPDFIEHTRRKGIVVRNKLDLILRIIYSSAVWFLKYLKQINIDISAAEKELERS
;
A
#
# COMPACT_ATOMS: atom_id res chain seq x y z
N MET A 1 -20.26 -19.04 -48.55
CA MET A 1 -20.82 -17.93 -47.74
C MET A 1 -20.05 -17.88 -46.42
N LYS A 2 -19.24 -16.85 -46.27
CA LYS A 2 -18.44 -16.57 -45.07
C LYS A 2 -19.34 -15.85 -44.09
N THR A 3 -19.33 -16.26 -42.81
CA THR A 3 -19.82 -15.46 -41.72
C THR A 3 -18.74 -15.41 -40.67
N ASP A 4 -18.10 -14.26 -40.65
CA ASP A 4 -17.11 -13.76 -39.73
C ASP A 4 -17.83 -13.37 -38.45
N ALA A 5 -17.52 -14.00 -37.34
CA ALA A 5 -18.00 -13.64 -36.03
C ALA A 5 -16.82 -13.17 -35.18
N SER A 6 -16.42 -11.92 -35.44
CA SER A 6 -15.49 -11.16 -34.59
C SER A 6 -16.12 -10.92 -33.21
N ALA A 7 -15.79 -11.75 -32.25
CA ALA A 7 -16.13 -11.52 -30.82
C ALA A 7 -15.28 -10.36 -30.29
N ARG A 8 -15.90 -9.19 -30.23
CA ARG A 8 -15.39 -8.03 -29.48
C ARG A 8 -15.30 -8.40 -28.00
N VAL A 9 -14.10 -8.64 -27.51
CA VAL A 9 -13.80 -8.67 -26.09
C VAL A 9 -14.06 -7.25 -25.55
N LYS A 10 -15.15 -7.09 -24.81
CA LYS A 10 -15.42 -5.89 -24.02
C LYS A 10 -14.35 -5.79 -22.95
N GLN A 11 -13.45 -4.81 -23.07
CA GLN A 11 -12.62 -4.35 -21.97
C GLN A 11 -13.55 -3.86 -20.84
N THR A 12 -13.70 -4.65 -19.81
CA THR A 12 -14.29 -4.20 -18.54
C THR A 12 -13.35 -3.18 -17.91
N LYS A 13 -13.86 -1.97 -17.72
CA LYS A 13 -13.23 -0.87 -16.98
C LYS A 13 -12.70 -1.41 -15.65
N GLY A 14 -11.44 -1.08 -15.32
CA GLY A 14 -10.69 -1.57 -14.18
C GLY A 14 -11.45 -1.47 -12.86
N GLY A 15 -11.90 -2.59 -12.34
CA GLY A 15 -12.16 -2.76 -10.93
C GLY A 15 -10.84 -2.54 -10.19
N ASN A 16 -10.90 -1.81 -9.09
CA ASN A 16 -9.73 -1.49 -8.26
C ASN A 16 -9.09 -2.83 -7.82
N LYS A 17 -7.96 -3.17 -8.43
CA LYS A 17 -7.31 -4.46 -8.20
C LYS A 17 -6.69 -4.42 -6.81
N MET A 18 -7.24 -5.18 -5.87
CA MET A 18 -6.84 -5.15 -4.47
C MET A 18 -5.45 -5.77 -4.25
N ARG A 19 -5.06 -6.74 -5.09
CA ARG A 19 -3.76 -7.41 -5.05
C ARG A 19 -2.97 -7.17 -6.32
N THR A 20 -1.75 -6.70 -6.20
CA THR A 20 -0.81 -6.47 -7.30
C THR A 20 0.51 -7.20 -7.06
N TYR A 21 1.12 -7.70 -8.12
CA TYR A 21 2.41 -8.36 -8.09
C TYR A 21 3.43 -7.45 -8.77
N LEU A 22 4.38 -6.96 -8.01
CA LEU A 22 5.33 -5.95 -8.44
C LEU A 22 6.73 -6.53 -8.52
N TYR A 23 7.35 -6.40 -9.66
CA TYR A 23 8.71 -6.80 -9.90
C TYR A 23 9.58 -5.56 -10.13
N CYS A 24 10.75 -5.49 -9.48
CA CYS A 24 11.63 -4.34 -9.63
C CYS A 24 12.76 -4.63 -10.62
N GLU A 25 12.73 -3.96 -11.75
CA GLU A 25 13.82 -3.95 -12.72
C GLU A 25 14.52 -2.58 -12.69
N ALA A 26 13.97 -1.59 -13.38
CA ALA A 26 14.33 -0.18 -13.27
C ALA A 26 13.08 0.61 -12.85
N GLY A 27 12.66 0.43 -11.60
CA GLY A 27 11.34 0.76 -11.08
C GLY A 27 10.42 -0.45 -11.04
N PHE A 28 9.26 -0.30 -10.42
CA PHE A 28 8.31 -1.40 -10.30
C PHE A 28 7.48 -1.61 -11.57
N VAL A 29 7.41 -2.86 -12.01
CA VAL A 29 6.57 -3.31 -13.12
C VAL A 29 5.56 -4.31 -12.56
N GLU A 30 4.28 -4.12 -12.88
CA GLU A 30 3.23 -5.07 -12.50
C GLU A 30 3.27 -6.30 -13.41
N LYS A 31 3.16 -7.48 -12.80
CA LYS A 31 3.03 -8.77 -13.49
C LYS A 31 1.61 -9.34 -13.30
N ALA A 32 1.19 -10.20 -14.23
CA ALA A 32 -0.16 -10.79 -14.20
C ALA A 32 -0.36 -11.80 -13.06
N GLN A 33 0.73 -12.41 -12.60
CA GLN A 33 0.72 -13.44 -11.56
C GLN A 33 1.96 -13.33 -10.66
N TRP A 34 1.85 -13.91 -9.48
CA TRP A 34 2.95 -13.97 -8.54
C TRP A 34 4.14 -14.75 -9.12
N LEU A 35 5.34 -14.23 -8.88
CA LEU A 35 6.61 -14.85 -9.21
C LEU A 35 7.54 -14.75 -7.98
N PRO A 36 8.48 -15.69 -7.79
CA PRO A 36 9.53 -15.56 -6.78
C PRO A 36 10.25 -14.20 -6.87
N ASN A 37 10.59 -13.62 -5.73
CA ASN A 37 11.23 -12.31 -5.61
C ASN A 37 10.37 -11.11 -6.07
N SER A 38 9.06 -11.30 -6.32
CA SER A 38 8.14 -10.18 -6.50
C SER A 38 7.62 -9.68 -5.16
N TRP A 39 7.30 -8.39 -5.11
CA TRP A 39 6.56 -7.80 -4.02
C TRP A 39 5.06 -7.97 -4.26
N VAL A 40 4.38 -8.62 -3.32
CA VAL A 40 2.91 -8.72 -3.33
C VAL A 40 2.36 -7.54 -2.53
N ASN A 41 1.68 -6.63 -3.19
CA ASN A 41 1.04 -5.49 -2.54
C ASN A 41 -0.48 -5.70 -2.50
N VAL A 42 -1.07 -5.67 -1.31
CA VAL A 42 -2.50 -5.89 -1.08
C VAL A 42 -3.08 -4.70 -0.32
N VAL A 43 -4.06 -4.04 -0.94
CA VAL A 43 -4.76 -2.90 -0.35
C VAL A 43 -6.25 -3.23 -0.25
N CYS A 44 -6.86 -3.03 0.92
CA CYS A 44 -8.24 -3.39 1.22
C CYS A 44 -8.55 -4.86 0.85
N PRO A 45 -7.83 -5.85 1.44
CA PRO A 45 -7.96 -7.26 1.07
C PRO A 45 -9.39 -7.76 1.19
N ASN A 46 -9.79 -8.61 0.26
CA ASN A 46 -11.02 -9.39 0.30
C ASN A 46 -10.73 -10.83 0.75
N ASN A 47 -11.77 -11.69 0.77
CA ASN A 47 -11.62 -13.09 1.19
C ASN A 47 -10.65 -13.87 0.28
N ASP A 48 -10.69 -13.65 -1.03
CA ASP A 48 -9.78 -14.34 -1.98
C ASP A 48 -8.31 -13.91 -1.75
N ASP A 49 -8.10 -12.66 -1.34
CA ASP A 49 -6.77 -12.16 -0.99
C ASP A 49 -6.28 -12.77 0.32
N PHE A 50 -7.17 -12.90 1.31
CA PHE A 50 -6.87 -13.54 2.58
C PHE A 50 -6.51 -15.02 2.39
N GLU A 51 -7.31 -15.76 1.63
CA GLU A 51 -7.03 -17.17 1.29
C GLU A 51 -5.71 -17.32 0.52
N PHE A 52 -5.43 -16.45 -0.45
CA PHE A 52 -4.17 -16.46 -1.16
C PHE A 52 -2.97 -16.23 -0.22
N LEU A 53 -3.05 -15.27 0.68
CA LEU A 53 -1.98 -14.96 1.62
C LEU A 53 -1.74 -16.12 2.59
N THR A 54 -2.80 -16.69 3.16
CA THR A 54 -2.69 -17.75 4.20
C THR A 54 -2.44 -19.13 3.62
N GLN A 55 -3.10 -19.50 2.52
CA GLN A 55 -3.04 -20.87 1.99
C GLN A 55 -2.03 -21.05 0.86
N THR A 56 -1.78 -20.02 0.05
CA THR A 56 -0.81 -20.12 -1.05
C THR A 56 0.57 -19.64 -0.63
N LEU A 57 0.66 -18.51 0.07
CA LEU A 57 1.93 -17.96 0.53
C LEU A 57 2.31 -18.43 1.94
N ASN A 58 1.40 -19.05 2.69
CA ASN A 58 1.57 -19.49 4.08
C ASN A 58 1.94 -18.34 5.04
N VAL A 59 1.40 -17.15 4.80
CA VAL A 59 1.53 -16.01 5.73
C VAL A 59 0.78 -16.34 7.02
N PRO A 60 1.38 -16.12 8.21
CA PRO A 60 0.67 -16.32 9.48
C PRO A 60 -0.60 -15.47 9.56
N GLU A 61 -1.73 -16.12 9.88
CA GLU A 61 -3.02 -15.45 10.01
C GLU A 61 -3.02 -14.41 11.14
N SER A 62 -2.28 -14.68 12.22
CA SER A 62 -2.04 -13.75 13.33
C SER A 62 -1.56 -12.38 12.84
N PHE A 63 -0.63 -12.35 11.87
CA PHE A 63 -0.11 -11.12 11.29
C PHE A 63 -1.16 -10.32 10.54
N LEU A 64 -2.04 -11.00 9.80
CA LEU A 64 -3.13 -10.33 9.08
C LEU A 64 -4.16 -9.74 10.04
N ASN A 65 -4.44 -10.43 11.14
CA ASN A 65 -5.33 -9.94 12.20
C ASN A 65 -4.74 -8.73 12.93
N ASP A 66 -3.45 -8.74 13.23
CA ASP A 66 -2.75 -7.61 13.83
C ASP A 66 -2.81 -6.36 12.93
N ILE A 67 -2.56 -6.53 11.61
CA ILE A 67 -2.61 -5.41 10.66
C ILE A 67 -4.04 -4.88 10.49
N ALA A 68 -5.06 -5.72 10.67
CA ALA A 68 -6.47 -5.33 10.57
C ALA A 68 -6.92 -4.47 11.76
N ASP A 69 -6.25 -4.55 12.90
CA ASP A 69 -6.53 -3.70 14.05
C ASP A 69 -6.08 -2.25 13.78
N THR A 70 -7.06 -1.35 13.68
CA THR A 70 -6.81 0.08 13.40
C THR A 70 -6.00 0.78 14.49
N ASP A 71 -5.98 0.25 15.70
CA ASP A 71 -5.26 0.80 16.85
C ASP A 71 -3.87 0.18 17.05
N GLU A 72 -3.48 -0.77 16.18
CA GLU A 72 -2.20 -1.45 16.26
C GLU A 72 -1.01 -0.48 16.21
N ARG A 73 -0.02 -0.74 17.04
CA ARG A 73 1.15 0.12 17.19
C ARG A 73 2.30 -0.33 16.28
N PRO A 74 3.14 0.62 15.82
CA PRO A 74 4.36 0.27 15.09
C PRO A 74 5.23 -0.68 15.91
N ARG A 75 5.56 -1.83 15.34
CA ARG A 75 6.42 -2.84 15.95
C ARG A 75 6.96 -3.81 14.91
N THR A 76 7.90 -4.62 15.32
CA THR A 76 8.30 -5.82 14.59
C THR A 76 7.96 -7.06 15.42
N ASP A 77 7.57 -8.13 14.74
CA ASP A 77 7.25 -9.40 15.35
C ASP A 77 7.75 -10.55 14.47
N THR A 78 7.94 -11.73 15.06
CA THR A 78 8.42 -12.92 14.35
C THR A 78 7.56 -14.14 14.68
N GLU A 79 7.25 -14.92 13.66
CA GLU A 79 6.58 -16.22 13.80
C GLU A 79 7.23 -17.21 12.83
N GLY A 80 7.92 -18.24 13.39
CA GLY A 80 8.70 -19.18 12.60
C GLY A 80 9.82 -18.48 11.83
N ASN A 81 9.79 -18.57 10.50
CA ASN A 81 10.71 -17.89 9.60
C ASN A 81 10.16 -16.58 9.03
N TRP A 82 9.01 -16.12 9.52
CA TRP A 82 8.36 -14.89 9.09
C TRP A 82 8.73 -13.72 9.99
N LEU A 83 8.88 -12.56 9.40
CA LEU A 83 9.04 -11.27 10.07
C LEU A 83 7.91 -10.36 9.64
N LEU A 84 7.18 -9.81 10.61
CA LEU A 84 6.22 -8.74 10.44
C LEU A 84 6.86 -7.41 10.86
N THR A 85 6.69 -6.39 10.05
CA THR A 85 6.99 -5.00 10.40
C THR A 85 5.72 -4.19 10.24
N ILE A 86 5.16 -3.69 11.32
CA ILE A 86 4.00 -2.80 11.31
C ILE A 86 4.49 -1.35 11.38
N LEU A 87 3.99 -0.55 10.46
CA LEU A 87 4.18 0.90 10.41
C LEU A 87 2.82 1.59 10.47
N ARG A 88 2.78 2.84 10.91
CA ARG A 88 1.61 3.69 10.72
C ARG A 88 1.89 4.68 9.61
N ILE A 89 1.02 4.73 8.62
CA ILE A 89 1.13 5.62 7.48
C ILE A 89 0.01 6.66 7.51
N PRO A 90 0.29 7.90 7.07
CA PRO A 90 -0.73 8.93 7.05
C PRO A 90 -1.71 8.72 5.90
N VAL A 91 -2.98 8.97 6.19
CA VAL A 91 -4.06 8.93 5.20
C VAL A 91 -4.94 10.17 5.32
N GLN A 92 -5.51 10.58 4.21
CA GLN A 92 -6.56 11.60 4.19
C GLN A 92 -7.91 10.92 4.35
N ILE A 93 -8.69 11.37 5.33
CA ILE A 93 -10.09 10.96 5.50
C ILE A 93 -10.97 11.90 4.66
N ALA A 94 -12.20 11.47 4.35
CA ALA A 94 -13.12 12.27 3.52
C ALA A 94 -13.22 13.74 4.00
N GLN A 95 -13.27 14.67 3.05
CA GLN A 95 -13.22 16.13 3.28
C GLN A 95 -14.27 16.70 4.25
N ASN A 96 -15.32 15.93 4.59
CA ASN A 96 -16.36 16.33 5.54
C ASN A 96 -16.14 15.82 6.97
N SER A 97 -14.96 15.26 7.25
CA SER A 97 -14.59 14.80 8.61
C SER A 97 -14.06 15.98 9.43
N THR A 98 -14.36 15.99 10.72
CA THR A 98 -13.76 16.93 11.70
C THR A 98 -12.25 16.80 11.80
N LEU A 99 -11.72 15.65 11.41
CA LEU A 99 -10.28 15.37 11.32
C LEU A 99 -9.96 14.91 9.89
N PRO A 100 -9.41 15.79 9.02
CA PRO A 100 -9.18 15.46 7.62
C PRO A 100 -8.03 14.45 7.41
N PHE A 101 -7.18 14.26 8.39
CA PHE A 101 -6.04 13.35 8.33
C PHE A 101 -6.03 12.39 9.52
N SER A 102 -5.57 11.17 9.28
CA SER A 102 -5.37 10.14 10.30
C SER A 102 -4.15 9.29 9.95
N THR A 103 -3.88 8.29 10.78
CA THR A 103 -2.89 7.26 10.48
C THR A 103 -3.52 5.89 10.54
N VAL A 104 -3.08 5.00 9.65
CA VAL A 104 -3.54 3.61 9.59
C VAL A 104 -2.35 2.65 9.58
N PRO A 105 -2.50 1.43 10.10
CA PRO A 105 -1.44 0.45 10.03
C PRO A 105 -1.24 -0.07 8.61
N ILE A 106 0.00 -0.32 8.26
CA ILE A 106 0.44 -1.14 7.15
C ILE A 106 1.40 -2.20 7.68
N GLY A 107 1.17 -3.45 7.32
CA GLY A 107 2.09 -4.54 7.61
C GLY A 107 2.97 -4.85 6.41
N ILE A 108 4.28 -5.00 6.66
CA ILE A 108 5.23 -5.55 5.70
C ILE A 108 5.70 -6.89 6.26
N ILE A 109 5.34 -7.96 5.56
CA ILE A 109 5.56 -9.35 5.98
C ILE A 109 6.61 -9.95 5.07
N THR A 110 7.66 -10.50 5.65
CA THR A 110 8.77 -11.07 4.89
C THR A 110 9.23 -12.40 5.43
N ASN A 111 9.72 -13.26 4.56
CA ASN A 111 10.58 -14.41 4.89
C ASN A 111 11.76 -14.43 3.91
N ASN A 112 12.47 -15.55 3.78
CA ASN A 112 13.65 -15.63 2.90
C ASN A 112 13.30 -15.38 1.41
N GLU A 113 12.10 -15.72 0.96
CA GLU A 113 11.71 -15.73 -0.46
C GLU A 113 10.65 -14.69 -0.80
N ILE A 114 9.78 -14.36 0.16
CA ILE A 114 8.54 -13.62 -0.07
C ILE A 114 8.62 -12.25 0.61
N ILE A 115 8.04 -11.24 -0.03
CA ILE A 115 7.70 -9.96 0.57
C ILE A 115 6.28 -9.58 0.21
N VAL A 116 5.48 -9.27 1.23
CA VAL A 116 4.09 -8.85 1.13
C VAL A 116 3.91 -7.55 1.88
N SER A 117 3.16 -6.61 1.33
CA SER A 117 2.59 -5.50 2.09
C SER A 117 1.07 -5.62 2.13
N VAL A 118 0.48 -5.40 3.29
CA VAL A 118 -0.97 -5.43 3.50
C VAL A 118 -1.40 -4.14 4.19
N CYS A 119 -2.41 -3.48 3.64
CA CYS A 119 -3.06 -2.33 4.24
C CYS A 119 -4.57 -2.47 4.08
N TYR A 120 -5.33 -2.44 5.18
CA TYR A 120 -6.80 -2.55 5.15
C TYR A 120 -7.51 -1.24 4.79
N HIS A 121 -6.74 -0.19 4.52
CA HIS A 121 -7.26 1.13 4.18
C HIS A 121 -6.72 1.61 2.83
N ASN A 122 -7.53 2.38 2.11
CA ASN A 122 -7.04 3.07 0.93
C ASN A 122 -5.96 4.08 1.32
N THR A 123 -4.91 4.13 0.53
CA THR A 123 -3.78 5.05 0.73
C THR A 123 -3.23 5.51 -0.60
N ASP A 124 -2.86 6.77 -0.68
CA ASP A 124 -2.16 7.33 -1.85
C ASP A 124 -0.65 7.09 -1.78
N LEU A 125 -0.12 6.74 -0.60
CA LEU A 125 1.31 6.55 -0.38
C LEU A 125 1.91 5.44 -1.24
N LEU A 126 1.28 4.26 -1.24
CA LEU A 126 1.83 3.12 -2.00
C LEU A 126 1.76 3.32 -3.51
N PRO A 127 0.64 3.77 -4.10
CA PRO A 127 0.59 4.12 -5.52
C PRO A 127 1.61 5.19 -5.91
N ASP A 128 1.77 6.25 -5.12
CA ASP A 128 2.75 7.31 -5.36
C ASP A 128 4.19 6.78 -5.27
N PHE A 129 4.48 5.93 -4.29
CA PHE A 129 5.78 5.28 -4.14
C PHE A 129 6.12 4.41 -5.35
N ILE A 130 5.20 3.58 -5.81
CA ILE A 130 5.36 2.71 -6.97
C ILE A 130 5.61 3.54 -8.23
N GLU A 131 4.79 4.57 -8.45
CA GLU A 131 4.90 5.47 -9.60
C GLU A 131 6.21 6.28 -9.56
N HIS A 132 6.58 6.83 -8.40
CA HIS A 132 7.84 7.55 -8.21
C HIS A 132 9.05 6.66 -8.53
N THR A 133 9.05 5.43 -8.03
CA THR A 133 10.12 4.46 -8.26
C THR A 133 10.25 4.13 -9.75
N ARG A 134 9.12 3.94 -10.44
CA ARG A 134 9.07 3.66 -11.87
C ARG A 134 9.58 4.85 -12.68
N ARG A 135 9.08 6.06 -12.41
CA ARG A 135 9.45 7.28 -13.14
C ARG A 135 10.93 7.65 -12.99
N LYS A 136 11.52 7.36 -11.83
CA LYS A 136 12.92 7.62 -11.53
C LYS A 136 13.87 6.48 -11.89
N GLY A 137 13.36 5.34 -12.36
CA GLY A 137 14.16 4.16 -12.64
C GLY A 137 14.91 3.62 -11.42
N ILE A 138 14.29 3.74 -10.23
CA ILE A 138 14.94 3.34 -8.97
C ILE A 138 14.94 1.81 -8.87
N VAL A 139 16.12 1.23 -8.66
CA VAL A 139 16.27 -0.20 -8.40
C VAL A 139 16.16 -0.45 -6.89
N VAL A 140 15.19 -1.26 -6.50
CA VAL A 140 15.07 -1.77 -5.13
C VAL A 140 15.86 -3.08 -5.04
N ARG A 141 16.90 -3.09 -4.21
CA ARG A 141 17.93 -4.14 -4.23
C ARG A 141 17.53 -5.40 -3.46
N ASN A 142 16.80 -5.22 -2.38
CA ASN A 142 16.39 -6.30 -1.49
C ASN A 142 15.20 -5.88 -0.62
N LYS A 143 14.70 -6.79 0.22
CA LYS A 143 13.54 -6.57 1.09
C LYS A 143 13.75 -5.44 2.09
N LEU A 144 14.95 -5.32 2.68
CA LEU A 144 15.25 -4.25 3.63
C LEU A 144 15.26 -2.88 2.93
N ASP A 145 15.83 -2.80 1.72
CA ASP A 145 15.79 -1.57 0.91
C ASP A 145 14.33 -1.16 0.61
N LEU A 146 13.44 -2.13 0.30
CA LEU A 146 12.02 -1.84 0.12
C LEU A 146 11.37 -1.29 1.39
N ILE A 147 11.59 -1.93 2.53
CA ILE A 147 11.04 -1.49 3.83
C ILE A 147 11.50 -0.06 4.14
N LEU A 148 12.80 0.21 4.04
CA LEU A 148 13.36 1.53 4.32
C LEU A 148 12.82 2.61 3.38
N ARG A 149 12.58 2.28 2.12
CA ARG A 149 11.98 3.21 1.15
C ARG A 149 10.51 3.48 1.43
N ILE A 150 9.75 2.50 1.90
CA ILE A 150 8.36 2.68 2.33
C ILE A 150 8.34 3.58 3.58
N ILE A 151 9.23 3.37 4.55
CA ILE A 151 9.38 4.23 5.72
C ILE A 151 9.71 5.67 5.29
N TYR A 152 10.67 5.84 4.41
CA TYR A 152 11.04 7.16 3.88
C TYR A 152 9.86 7.84 3.16
N SER A 153 9.16 7.11 2.31
CA SER A 153 7.97 7.61 1.62
C SER A 153 6.88 8.03 2.61
N SER A 154 6.68 7.26 3.68
CA SER A 154 5.76 7.60 4.76
C SER A 154 6.14 8.92 5.43
N ALA A 155 7.42 9.12 5.74
CA ALA A 155 7.90 10.38 6.32
C ALA A 155 7.64 11.59 5.39
N VAL A 156 7.86 11.43 4.08
CA VAL A 156 7.56 12.48 3.08
C VAL A 156 6.06 12.81 3.06
N TRP A 157 5.20 11.81 3.14
CA TRP A 157 3.75 12.01 3.19
C TRP A 157 3.27 12.66 4.48
N PHE A 158 3.87 12.34 5.63
CA PHE A 158 3.64 13.06 6.89
C PHE A 158 3.96 14.55 6.74
N LEU A 159 5.12 14.89 6.18
CA LEU A 159 5.51 16.29 5.95
C LEU A 159 4.56 17.01 4.99
N LYS A 160 4.08 16.33 3.95
CA LYS A 160 3.10 16.88 3.01
C LYS A 160 1.79 17.23 3.71
N TYR A 161 1.26 16.35 4.54
CA TYR A 161 0.02 16.61 5.28
C TYR A 161 0.19 17.65 6.38
N LEU A 162 1.31 17.65 7.10
CA LEU A 162 1.62 18.70 8.07
C LEU A 162 1.66 20.09 7.41
N LYS A 163 2.24 20.19 6.21
CA LYS A 163 2.24 21.43 5.45
C LYS A 163 0.82 21.88 5.08
N GLN A 164 -0.05 20.94 4.69
CA GLN A 164 -1.45 21.24 4.39
C GLN A 164 -2.19 21.74 5.63
N ILE A 165 -2.03 21.07 6.77
CA ILE A 165 -2.63 21.47 8.06
C ILE A 165 -2.20 22.89 8.42
N ASN A 166 -0.93 23.25 8.28
CA ASN A 166 -0.43 24.60 8.57
C ASN A 166 -1.06 25.66 7.64
N ILE A 167 -1.28 25.33 6.37
CA ILE A 167 -1.97 26.22 5.43
C ILE A 167 -3.42 26.45 5.87
N ASP A 168 -4.13 25.38 6.24
CA ASP A 168 -5.51 25.42 6.66
C ASP A 168 -5.68 26.22 7.96
N ILE A 169 -4.78 26.06 8.93
CA ILE A 169 -4.76 26.84 10.18
C ILE A 169 -4.55 28.33 9.87
N SER A 170 -3.55 28.65 9.04
CA SER A 170 -3.27 30.06 8.70
C SER A 170 -4.43 30.72 7.93
N ALA A 171 -5.18 29.95 7.15
CA ALA A 171 -6.39 30.46 6.49
C ALA A 171 -7.51 30.75 7.49
N ALA A 172 -7.75 29.86 8.46
CA ALA A 172 -8.75 30.01 9.51
C ALA A 172 -8.41 31.20 10.44
N GLU A 173 -7.15 31.37 10.83
CA GLU A 173 -6.70 32.53 11.62
C GLU A 173 -7.02 33.86 10.93
N LYS A 174 -6.70 33.98 9.63
CA LYS A 174 -6.98 35.18 8.85
C LYS A 174 -8.48 35.47 8.71
N GLU A 175 -9.31 34.45 8.69
CA GLU A 175 -10.77 34.59 8.63
C GLU A 175 -11.31 35.11 9.99
N LEU A 176 -10.78 34.59 11.10
CA LEU A 176 -11.12 35.07 12.44
C LEU A 176 -10.71 36.52 12.68
N GLU A 177 -9.55 36.95 12.18
CA GLU A 177 -9.09 38.34 12.28
C GLU A 177 -9.95 39.34 11.48
N ARG A 178 -10.74 38.89 10.50
CA ARG A 178 -11.59 39.71 9.65
C ARG A 178 -13.03 39.78 10.13
N SER A 179 -13.42 38.96 11.06
CA SER A 179 -14.77 38.90 11.63
C SER A 179 -14.88 39.76 12.90
#